data_3877e327146bb1f23427a3aa5d30e27b
#
_entry.id   3877e327146bb1f23427a3aa5d30e27b
#
_cell.length_a   1.000
_cell.length_b   1.000
_cell.length_c   1.000
_cell.angle_alpha   90.00
_cell.angle_beta   90.00
_cell.angle_gamma   90.00
#
_symmetry.space_group_name_H-M   'P 1'
#
loop_
_entity.id
_entity.type
_entity.pdbx_description
1 polymer ?
#
loop_
_entity_poly.entity_id
_entity_poly.type
_entity_poly.pdbx_seq_one_letter_code
_entity_poly.pdbx_strand_id
1 'polypeptide(L)'
;MSDLANQSGDQGLTDLSIDPDVLERELAAELLGDPLDELDFQKSADEELLVARECDAGLQQLKGGHDEQLQGLRVFCEHRDPRAVALLLPLLDASCPVLRMSAVYALGRNPSPTAVEPLLKLLQADANGYVRKAVAWSLGNHSDAPVLNPLVRALQTDIAAVRLWASGRWPKPV
;
A
#
# COMPACT_ATOMS: atom_id res chain seq x y z
N MET A 1 18.43 38.63 -59.76
CA MET A 1 19.70 38.30 -59.08
C MET A 1 19.26 37.83 -57.68
N SER A 2 19.21 36.69 -57.57
CA SER A 2 19.79 35.44 -57.26
C SER A 2 18.90 34.66 -56.33
N ASP A 3 18.43 33.60 -56.86
CA ASP A 3 17.73 32.53 -56.14
C ASP A 3 18.61 31.95 -55.04
N LEU A 4 18.06 31.78 -53.86
CA LEU A 4 18.51 30.80 -52.88
C LEU A 4 17.36 29.84 -52.62
N ALA A 5 17.41 28.77 -53.37
CA ALA A 5 16.54 27.61 -53.24
C ALA A 5 16.66 27.01 -51.82
N ASN A 6 15.52 26.88 -51.22
CA ASN A 6 15.25 26.13 -50.00
C ASN A 6 15.44 24.63 -50.31
N GLN A 7 16.51 24.03 -49.80
CA GLN A 7 16.64 22.57 -49.71
C GLN A 7 16.41 22.16 -48.24
N SER A 8 15.17 22.09 -47.84
CA SER A 8 14.76 21.30 -46.72
C SER A 8 14.75 19.84 -47.13
N GLY A 9 15.86 19.15 -46.86
CA GLY A 9 15.93 17.70 -47.00
C GLY A 9 15.01 17.05 -45.97
N ASP A 10 13.88 16.62 -46.48
CA ASP A 10 13.08 15.57 -45.87
C ASP A 10 13.91 14.27 -45.96
N GLN A 11 14.73 14.03 -44.94
CA GLN A 11 15.32 12.72 -44.74
C GLN A 11 14.26 11.87 -44.03
N GLY A 12 13.52 11.17 -44.84
CA GLY A 12 12.47 10.26 -44.47
C GLY A 12 12.87 9.35 -43.33
N LEU A 13 11.94 9.19 -42.45
CA LEU A 13 11.81 7.98 -41.65
C LEU A 13 11.80 6.80 -42.62
N THR A 14 13.00 6.28 -42.91
CA THR A 14 13.16 5.09 -43.71
C THR A 14 12.52 3.94 -42.99
N ASP A 15 11.46 3.45 -43.59
CA ASP A 15 10.96 2.10 -43.60
C ASP A 15 11.58 1.19 -42.53
N LEU A 16 10.97 1.16 -41.37
CA LEU A 16 11.17 0.13 -40.36
C LEU A 16 10.41 -1.12 -40.81
N SER A 17 10.72 -1.63 -42.00
CA SER A 17 10.25 -2.96 -42.39
C SER A 17 10.97 -3.98 -41.52
N ILE A 18 10.28 -4.43 -40.49
CA ILE A 18 10.72 -5.57 -39.67
C ILE A 18 10.77 -6.77 -40.64
N ASP A 19 11.95 -7.39 -40.73
CA ASP A 19 12.14 -8.61 -41.49
C ASP A 19 11.15 -9.69 -40.98
N PRO A 20 10.25 -10.20 -41.84
CA PRO A 20 9.26 -11.20 -41.41
C PRO A 20 9.89 -12.44 -40.78
N ASP A 21 11.07 -12.86 -41.25
CA ASP A 21 11.78 -14.01 -40.68
C ASP A 21 12.33 -13.77 -39.29
N VAL A 22 12.66 -12.51 -38.97
CA VAL A 22 13.06 -12.10 -37.61
C VAL A 22 11.83 -12.08 -36.70
N LEU A 23 10.72 -11.52 -37.16
CA LEU A 23 9.48 -11.46 -36.41
C LEU A 23 8.93 -12.86 -36.08
N GLU A 24 8.94 -13.78 -37.07
CA GLU A 24 8.52 -15.19 -36.82
C GLU A 24 9.44 -15.88 -35.80
N ARG A 25 10.73 -15.58 -35.82
CA ARG A 25 11.69 -16.15 -34.87
C ARG A 25 11.52 -15.62 -33.44
N GLU A 26 11.24 -14.32 -33.33
CA GLU A 26 10.94 -13.69 -32.04
C GLU A 26 9.61 -14.19 -31.46
N LEU A 27 8.57 -14.27 -32.29
CA LEU A 27 7.27 -14.84 -31.87
C LEU A 27 7.39 -16.32 -31.46
N ALA A 28 8.21 -17.09 -32.17
CA ALA A 28 8.45 -18.49 -31.81
C ALA A 28 9.24 -18.62 -30.49
N ALA A 29 10.16 -17.70 -30.21
CA ALA A 29 10.89 -17.63 -28.95
C ALA A 29 9.97 -17.25 -27.78
N GLU A 30 9.06 -16.28 -27.97
CA GLU A 30 8.05 -15.92 -26.96
C GLU A 30 7.08 -17.07 -26.66
N LEU A 31 6.71 -17.86 -27.69
CA LEU A 31 5.83 -19.03 -27.51
C LEU A 31 6.50 -20.20 -26.78
N LEU A 32 7.84 -20.25 -26.79
CA LEU A 32 8.60 -21.29 -26.06
C LEU A 32 8.77 -20.98 -24.56
N GLY A 33 8.36 -19.77 -24.12
CA GLY A 33 8.58 -19.28 -22.76
C GLY A 33 10.03 -18.88 -22.52
N ASP A 34 10.23 -17.77 -21.79
CA ASP A 34 11.57 -17.38 -21.38
C ASP A 34 12.06 -18.38 -20.32
N PRO A 35 13.28 -18.97 -20.48
CA PRO A 35 13.89 -19.81 -19.44
C PRO A 35 14.01 -19.10 -18.08
N LEU A 36 13.92 -17.77 -18.05
CA LEU A 36 13.92 -16.97 -16.83
C LEU A 36 12.56 -16.96 -16.12
N ASP A 37 11.46 -17.28 -16.83
CA ASP A 37 10.11 -17.31 -16.24
C ASP A 37 10.03 -18.37 -15.11
N GLU A 38 10.71 -19.50 -15.24
CA GLU A 38 10.78 -20.52 -14.17
C GLU A 38 11.54 -19.99 -12.94
N LEU A 39 12.62 -19.22 -13.15
CA LEU A 39 13.39 -18.63 -12.06
C LEU A 39 12.62 -17.51 -11.35
N ASP A 40 11.88 -16.69 -12.10
CA ASP A 40 11.03 -15.64 -11.53
C ASP A 40 9.84 -16.24 -10.77
N PHE A 41 9.25 -17.34 -11.28
CA PHE A 41 8.21 -18.08 -10.57
C PHE A 41 8.71 -18.70 -9.27
N GLN A 42 9.90 -19.31 -9.29
CA GLN A 42 10.52 -19.90 -8.10
C GLN A 42 10.85 -18.83 -7.04
N LYS A 43 11.41 -17.70 -7.49
CA LYS A 43 11.71 -16.56 -6.62
C LYS A 43 10.44 -16.01 -5.98
N SER A 44 9.36 -15.86 -6.75
CA SER A 44 8.07 -15.41 -6.23
C SER A 44 7.50 -16.36 -5.18
N ALA A 45 7.60 -17.69 -5.39
CA ALA A 45 7.15 -18.70 -4.43
C ALA A 45 7.97 -18.68 -3.13
N ASP A 46 9.28 -18.46 -3.23
CA ASP A 46 10.16 -18.34 -2.07
C ASP A 46 9.87 -17.04 -1.28
N GLU A 47 9.59 -15.94 -1.96
CA GLU A 47 9.17 -14.68 -1.34
C GLU A 47 7.82 -14.81 -0.62
N GLU A 48 6.84 -15.47 -1.23
CA GLU A 48 5.54 -15.74 -0.59
C GLU A 48 5.69 -16.60 0.67
N LEU A 49 6.54 -17.62 0.61
CA LEU A 49 6.82 -18.47 1.77
C LEU A 49 7.50 -17.70 2.90
N LEU A 50 8.42 -16.79 2.55
CA LEU A 50 9.08 -15.91 3.53
C LEU A 50 8.05 -14.99 4.21
N VAL A 51 7.21 -14.32 3.43
CA VAL A 51 6.14 -13.45 3.94
C VAL A 51 5.19 -14.22 4.85
N ALA A 52 4.80 -15.45 4.46
CA ALA A 52 3.95 -16.29 5.30
C ALA A 52 4.59 -16.61 6.66
N ARG A 53 5.89 -16.91 6.69
CA ARG A 53 6.65 -17.16 7.94
C ARG A 53 6.75 -15.90 8.80
N GLU A 54 6.99 -14.73 8.19
CA GLU A 54 7.01 -13.44 8.89
C GLU A 54 5.64 -13.13 9.50
N CYS A 55 4.56 -13.34 8.75
CA CYS A 55 3.20 -13.19 9.27
C CYS A 55 2.91 -14.13 10.44
N ASP A 56 3.30 -15.42 10.34
CA ASP A 56 3.12 -16.37 11.44
C ASP A 56 3.90 -15.97 12.70
N ALA A 57 5.14 -15.51 12.53
CA ALA A 57 5.93 -14.97 13.63
C ALA A 57 5.29 -13.70 14.22
N GLY A 58 4.83 -12.79 13.37
CA GLY A 58 4.13 -11.57 13.78
C GLY A 58 2.86 -11.85 14.58
N LEU A 59 2.06 -12.86 14.18
CA LEU A 59 0.87 -13.29 14.94
C LEU A 59 1.21 -13.80 16.35
N GLN A 60 2.35 -14.45 16.54
CA GLN A 60 2.80 -14.86 17.87
C GLN A 60 3.28 -13.65 18.69
N GLN A 61 4.04 -12.76 18.06
CA GLN A 61 4.54 -11.53 18.71
C GLN A 61 3.40 -10.61 19.19
N LEU A 62 2.30 -10.51 18.46
CA LEU A 62 1.13 -9.74 18.89
C LEU A 62 0.50 -10.23 20.18
N LYS A 63 0.72 -11.50 20.57
CA LYS A 63 0.22 -12.10 21.80
C LYS A 63 1.15 -11.90 22.99
N GLY A 64 2.35 -11.41 22.76
CA GLY A 64 3.40 -11.25 23.75
C GLY A 64 3.33 -9.95 24.52
N GLY A 65 4.46 -9.56 25.12
CA GLY A 65 4.61 -8.31 25.84
C GLY A 65 4.72 -7.09 24.93
N HIS A 66 4.89 -5.91 25.54
CA HIS A 66 4.91 -4.61 24.86
C HIS A 66 5.89 -4.56 23.66
N ASP A 67 7.13 -5.03 23.87
CA ASP A 67 8.16 -4.94 22.82
C ASP A 67 7.92 -5.96 21.71
N GLU A 68 7.41 -7.15 22.04
CA GLU A 68 7.00 -8.17 21.08
C GLU A 68 5.81 -7.68 20.25
N GLN A 69 4.82 -7.04 20.88
CA GLN A 69 3.69 -6.43 20.17
C GLN A 69 4.14 -5.37 19.17
N LEU A 70 5.13 -4.52 19.54
CA LEU A 70 5.68 -3.54 18.59
C LEU A 70 6.37 -4.20 17.39
N GLN A 71 7.06 -5.33 17.59
CA GLN A 71 7.66 -6.09 16.49
C GLN A 71 6.59 -6.71 15.59
N GLY A 72 5.59 -7.37 16.18
CA GLY A 72 4.47 -7.93 15.42
C GLY A 72 3.69 -6.87 14.64
N LEU A 73 3.48 -5.69 15.23
CA LEU A 73 2.83 -4.57 14.54
C LEU A 73 3.58 -4.10 13.29
N ARG A 74 4.92 -4.10 13.32
CA ARG A 74 5.73 -3.76 12.13
C ARG A 74 5.46 -4.69 10.97
N VAL A 75 5.37 -6.00 11.23
CA VAL A 75 5.05 -7.01 10.21
C VAL A 75 3.74 -6.67 9.52
N PHE A 76 2.68 -6.34 10.28
CA PHE A 76 1.36 -6.05 9.72
C PHE A 76 1.18 -4.62 9.19
N CYS A 77 2.14 -3.73 9.40
CA CYS A 77 2.24 -2.48 8.65
C CYS A 77 2.77 -2.69 7.21
N GLU A 78 3.50 -3.77 6.97
CA GLU A 78 4.11 -4.10 5.68
C GLU A 78 3.30 -5.18 4.94
N HIS A 79 2.86 -6.22 5.64
CA HIS A 79 2.18 -7.37 5.06
C HIS A 79 0.69 -7.40 5.37
N ARG A 80 -0.08 -7.98 4.46
CA ARG A 80 -1.52 -8.20 4.62
C ARG A 80 -1.78 -9.63 5.08
N ASP A 81 -2.40 -9.76 6.25
CA ASP A 81 -2.88 -11.04 6.77
C ASP A 81 -4.18 -10.82 7.57
N PRO A 82 -5.33 -11.25 7.05
CA PRO A 82 -6.61 -11.06 7.73
C PRO A 82 -6.68 -11.66 9.14
N ARG A 83 -5.84 -12.66 9.44
CA ARG A 83 -5.75 -13.28 10.77
C ARG A 83 -5.29 -12.30 11.84
N ALA A 84 -4.53 -11.28 11.45
CA ALA A 84 -4.03 -10.26 12.38
C ALA A 84 -5.13 -9.35 12.92
N VAL A 85 -6.21 -9.12 12.19
CA VAL A 85 -7.25 -8.13 12.55
C VAL A 85 -7.78 -8.38 13.96
N ALA A 86 -8.08 -9.62 14.32
CA ALA A 86 -8.59 -9.96 15.63
C ALA A 86 -7.60 -9.67 16.79
N LEU A 87 -6.29 -9.71 16.51
CA LEU A 87 -5.23 -9.39 17.45
C LEU A 87 -4.88 -7.90 17.49
N LEU A 88 -5.10 -7.19 16.39
CA LEU A 88 -4.85 -5.75 16.27
C LEU A 88 -5.92 -4.90 16.97
N LEU A 89 -7.18 -5.32 16.91
CA LEU A 89 -8.31 -4.56 17.48
C LEU A 89 -8.13 -4.25 18.97
N PRO A 90 -7.75 -5.19 19.87
CA PRO A 90 -7.53 -4.88 21.28
C PRO A 90 -6.40 -3.87 21.52
N LEU A 91 -5.43 -3.76 20.63
CA LEU A 91 -4.31 -2.83 20.74
C LEU A 91 -4.70 -1.37 20.51
N LEU A 92 -5.89 -1.12 19.95
CA LEU A 92 -6.45 0.22 19.83
C LEU A 92 -6.75 0.87 21.18
N ASP A 93 -6.97 0.06 22.23
CA ASP A 93 -7.22 0.52 23.60
C ASP A 93 -5.95 0.52 24.48
N ALA A 94 -4.78 0.25 23.91
CA ALA A 94 -3.53 0.22 24.65
C ALA A 94 -3.23 1.58 25.30
N SER A 95 -2.68 1.59 26.52
CA SER A 95 -2.29 2.81 27.23
C SER A 95 -1.19 3.58 26.49
N CYS A 96 -0.27 2.86 25.85
CA CYS A 96 0.83 3.44 25.06
C CYS A 96 0.32 4.00 23.70
N PRO A 97 0.45 5.31 23.43
CA PRO A 97 -0.01 5.87 22.16
C PRO A 97 0.79 5.35 20.96
N VAL A 98 2.02 4.87 21.14
CA VAL A 98 2.81 4.26 20.06
C VAL A 98 2.20 2.92 19.64
N LEU A 99 1.78 2.09 20.60
CA LEU A 99 1.06 0.84 20.29
C LEU A 99 -0.25 1.13 19.56
N ARG A 100 -1.07 2.07 20.06
CA ARG A 100 -2.33 2.44 19.39
C ARG A 100 -2.08 2.92 17.96
N MET A 101 -1.12 3.82 17.77
CA MET A 101 -0.78 4.36 16.44
C MET A 101 -0.31 3.25 15.48
N SER A 102 0.57 2.35 15.94
CA SER A 102 1.06 1.25 15.11
C SER A 102 -0.05 0.24 14.78
N ALA A 103 -0.95 -0.05 15.73
CA ALA A 103 -2.13 -0.88 15.48
C ALA A 103 -3.07 -0.25 14.44
N VAL A 104 -3.24 1.06 14.48
CA VAL A 104 -4.02 1.81 13.48
C VAL A 104 -3.39 1.70 12.09
N TYR A 105 -2.06 1.83 11.97
CA TYR A 105 -1.38 1.65 10.67
C TYR A 105 -1.50 0.21 10.17
N ALA A 106 -1.33 -0.78 11.03
CA ALA A 106 -1.51 -2.19 10.68
C ALA A 106 -2.94 -2.47 10.19
N LEU A 107 -3.97 -1.91 10.83
CA LEU A 107 -5.37 -2.03 10.40
C LEU A 107 -5.65 -1.26 9.10
N GLY A 108 -4.96 -0.16 8.85
CA GLY A 108 -5.06 0.54 7.56
C GLY A 108 -4.44 -0.27 6.41
N ARG A 109 -3.43 -1.09 6.69
CA ARG A 109 -2.87 -2.04 5.73
C ARG A 109 -3.75 -3.29 5.57
N ASN A 110 -4.46 -3.67 6.65
CA ASN A 110 -5.37 -4.82 6.73
C ASN A 110 -6.82 -4.35 6.92
N PRO A 111 -7.42 -3.68 5.93
CA PRO A 111 -8.75 -3.10 6.09
C PRO A 111 -9.79 -4.17 6.39
N SER A 112 -10.63 -3.89 7.39
CA SER A 112 -11.70 -4.78 7.81
C SER A 112 -12.91 -3.96 8.25
N PRO A 113 -14.14 -4.35 7.90
CA PRO A 113 -15.36 -3.67 8.36
C PRO A 113 -15.44 -3.60 9.90
N THR A 114 -14.89 -4.59 10.60
CA THR A 114 -14.89 -4.63 12.08
C THR A 114 -14.00 -3.57 12.71
N ALA A 115 -13.02 -3.03 11.97
CA ALA A 115 -12.12 -1.99 12.47
C ALA A 115 -12.71 -0.58 12.35
N VAL A 116 -13.70 -0.36 11.50
CA VAL A 116 -14.22 0.97 11.18
C VAL A 116 -14.75 1.70 12.41
N GLU A 117 -15.64 1.08 13.17
CA GLU A 117 -16.24 1.70 14.35
C GLU A 117 -15.21 2.00 15.45
N PRO A 118 -14.28 1.09 15.83
CA PRO A 118 -13.19 1.40 16.74
C PRO A 118 -12.29 2.55 16.25
N LEU A 119 -11.96 2.58 14.95
CA LEU A 119 -11.17 3.65 14.36
C LEU A 119 -11.89 5.01 14.42
N LEU A 120 -13.20 5.04 14.15
CA LEU A 120 -14.00 6.26 14.27
C LEU A 120 -14.04 6.80 15.70
N LYS A 121 -14.09 5.93 16.72
CA LYS A 121 -13.98 6.33 18.13
C LYS A 121 -12.63 6.97 18.42
N LEU A 122 -11.54 6.40 17.96
CA LEU A 122 -10.20 6.97 18.15
C LEU A 122 -10.06 8.32 17.43
N LEU A 123 -10.61 8.47 16.21
CA LEU A 123 -10.58 9.74 15.49
C LEU A 123 -11.22 10.87 16.30
N GLN A 124 -12.30 10.56 17.02
CA GLN A 124 -13.07 11.55 17.78
C GLN A 124 -12.48 11.84 19.16
N ALA A 125 -11.90 10.84 19.82
CA ALA A 125 -11.65 10.90 21.25
C ALA A 125 -10.19 10.66 21.68
N ASP A 126 -9.30 10.18 20.81
CA ASP A 126 -7.92 9.94 21.23
C ASP A 126 -7.22 11.27 21.56
N ALA A 127 -6.63 11.35 22.76
CA ALA A 127 -5.92 12.54 23.20
C ALA A 127 -4.67 12.85 22.34
N ASN A 128 -4.07 11.81 21.74
CA ASN A 128 -2.86 11.95 20.94
C ASN A 128 -3.19 12.27 19.47
N GLY A 129 -2.80 13.47 19.00
CA GLY A 129 -3.04 13.91 17.64
C GLY A 129 -2.34 13.06 16.56
N TYR A 130 -1.23 12.38 16.89
CA TYR A 130 -0.57 11.46 15.94
C TYR A 130 -1.34 10.16 15.77
N VAL A 131 -2.03 9.68 16.83
CA VAL A 131 -2.96 8.56 16.71
C VAL A 131 -4.12 8.97 15.81
N ARG A 132 -4.78 10.13 16.05
CA ARG A 132 -5.86 10.61 15.19
C ARG A 132 -5.43 10.81 13.74
N LYS A 133 -4.21 11.29 13.51
CA LYS A 133 -3.60 11.38 12.16
C LYS A 133 -3.52 10.00 11.49
N ALA A 134 -2.99 8.99 12.19
CA ALA A 134 -2.91 7.63 11.67
C ALA A 134 -4.30 7.06 11.37
N VAL A 135 -5.30 7.35 12.24
CA VAL A 135 -6.70 6.94 12.02
C VAL A 135 -7.27 7.58 10.75
N ALA A 136 -7.07 8.87 10.52
CA ALA A 136 -7.54 9.51 9.30
C ALA A 136 -6.95 8.82 8.04
N TRP A 137 -5.70 8.44 8.11
CA TRP A 137 -5.05 7.63 7.08
C TRP A 137 -5.70 6.24 6.96
N SER A 138 -5.82 5.51 8.02
CA SER A 138 -6.38 4.15 8.00
C SER A 138 -7.80 4.12 7.44
N LEU A 139 -8.66 5.07 7.85
CA LEU A 139 -10.03 5.19 7.34
C LEU A 139 -10.10 5.49 5.84
N GLY A 140 -9.12 6.20 5.29
CA GLY A 140 -9.00 6.40 3.85
C GLY A 140 -8.81 5.10 3.05
N ASN A 141 -8.29 4.03 3.69
CA ASN A 141 -8.14 2.71 3.08
C ASN A 141 -9.38 1.81 3.24
N HIS A 142 -10.41 2.27 3.96
CA HIS A 142 -11.68 1.57 4.14
C HIS A 142 -12.75 2.16 3.20
N SER A 143 -12.56 1.99 1.90
CA SER A 143 -13.33 2.65 0.82
C SER A 143 -14.84 2.41 0.88
N ASP A 144 -15.27 1.29 1.46
CA ASP A 144 -16.68 0.87 1.49
C ASP A 144 -17.41 1.30 2.77
N ALA A 145 -16.72 2.01 3.66
CA ALA A 145 -17.29 2.43 4.94
C ALA A 145 -17.83 3.87 4.90
N PRO A 146 -18.85 4.21 5.68
CA PRO A 146 -19.45 5.56 5.76
C PRO A 146 -18.55 6.51 6.58
N VAL A 147 -17.32 6.70 6.15
CA VAL A 147 -16.29 7.47 6.88
C VAL A 147 -16.20 8.95 6.47
N LEU A 148 -16.92 9.34 5.41
CA LEU A 148 -16.82 10.68 4.82
C LEU A 148 -17.13 11.79 5.82
N ASN A 149 -18.28 11.73 6.51
CA ASN A 149 -18.69 12.77 7.44
C ASN A 149 -17.74 12.93 8.64
N PRO A 150 -17.28 11.85 9.30
CA PRO A 150 -16.24 11.93 10.33
C PRO A 150 -14.94 12.56 9.84
N LEU A 151 -14.48 12.20 8.63
CA LEU A 151 -13.27 12.77 8.04
C LEU A 151 -13.43 14.26 7.69
N VAL A 152 -14.59 14.66 7.15
CA VAL A 152 -14.91 16.09 6.89
C VAL A 152 -14.89 16.88 8.19
N ARG A 153 -15.43 16.35 9.28
CA ARG A 153 -15.37 17.00 10.60
C ARG A 153 -13.92 17.15 11.07
N ALA A 154 -13.13 16.09 11.02
CA ALA A 154 -11.70 16.13 11.38
C ALA A 154 -10.92 17.14 10.52
N LEU A 155 -11.23 17.24 9.23
CA LEU A 155 -10.66 18.22 8.32
C LEU A 155 -10.89 19.67 8.79
N GLN A 156 -12.04 19.95 9.39
CA GLN A 156 -12.42 21.30 9.81
C GLN A 156 -11.89 21.68 11.18
N THR A 157 -11.78 20.73 12.12
CA THR A 157 -11.65 21.03 13.55
C THR A 157 -10.37 20.49 14.20
N ASP A 158 -9.64 19.61 13.57
CA ASP A 158 -8.48 18.94 14.17
C ASP A 158 -7.15 19.69 13.88
N ILE A 159 -6.05 19.19 14.43
CA ILE A 159 -4.71 19.74 14.19
C ILE A 159 -4.30 19.63 12.71
N ALA A 160 -3.38 20.45 12.26
CA ALA A 160 -2.96 20.54 10.86
C ALA A 160 -2.55 19.18 10.26
N ALA A 161 -1.87 18.34 11.04
CA ALA A 161 -1.47 17.00 10.60
C ALA A 161 -2.67 16.08 10.33
N VAL A 162 -3.72 16.13 11.17
CA VAL A 162 -4.96 15.35 10.95
C VAL A 162 -5.74 15.91 9.76
N ARG A 163 -5.86 17.24 9.67
CA ARG A 163 -6.53 17.90 8.54
C ARG A 163 -5.92 17.53 7.20
N LEU A 164 -4.58 17.51 7.13
CA LEU A 164 -3.86 17.10 5.91
C LEU A 164 -4.26 15.69 5.47
N TRP A 165 -4.33 14.79 6.42
CA TRP A 165 -4.64 13.42 6.13
C TRP A 165 -6.14 13.14 5.93
N ALA A 166 -7.01 13.87 6.56
CA ALA A 166 -8.46 13.82 6.33
C ALA A 166 -8.86 14.39 4.94
N SER A 167 -8.02 15.21 4.31
CA SER A 167 -8.31 15.80 2.99
C SER A 167 -8.21 14.81 1.81
N GLY A 168 -7.84 13.56 2.07
CA GLY A 168 -7.76 12.52 1.03
C GLY A 168 -6.68 12.78 -0.04
N ARG A 169 -5.69 13.63 0.24
CA ARG A 169 -4.58 13.94 -0.67
C ARG A 169 -3.51 12.84 -0.65
N TRP A 170 -3.93 11.60 -0.92
CA TRP A 170 -3.08 10.44 -0.93
C TRP A 170 -2.61 10.08 -2.32
N PRO A 171 -1.35 9.69 -2.50
CA PRO A 171 -1.05 8.74 -3.55
C PRO A 171 -1.71 7.43 -3.12
N LYS A 172 -2.65 6.94 -3.92
CA LYS A 172 -3.15 5.57 -3.73
C LYS A 172 -1.96 4.63 -3.83
N PRO A 173 -1.80 3.67 -2.91
CA PRO A 173 -0.78 2.65 -3.09
C PRO A 173 -1.06 1.93 -4.42
N VAL A 174 -0.04 1.86 -5.25
CA VAL A 174 0.00 1.10 -6.51
C VAL A 174 -0.13 -0.38 -6.16
#